data_76277bc985bfffa7c22c3c74a96a265d
#
_entry.id   76277bc985bfffa7c22c3c74a96a265d
#
_cell.length_a   1.000
_cell.length_b   1.000
_cell.length_c   1.000
_cell.angle_alpha   90.00
_cell.angle_beta   90.00
_cell.angle_gamma   90.00
#
_symmetry.space_group_name_H-M   'P 1'
#
loop_
_entity.id
_entity.type
_entity.pdbx_description
1 polymer ?
#
loop_
_entity_poly.entity_id
_entity_poly.type
_entity_poly.pdbx_seq_one_letter_code
_entity_poly.pdbx_strand_id
1 'polypeptide(L)'
;MGQAKKPRTRKTARRSSLRKWIVVAVVVAAIGYGLSQMSTIAYGEAEIKVVDFSGLDAAQKRHALEDANAARCTCGCGMTLAQCVATDSTCPVREDNIAQIRRIVDQASRAKF
;
A
#
# COMPACT_ATOMS: atom_id res chain seq x y z
N MET A 1 45.15 53.97 19.24
CA MET A 1 44.87 53.46 17.88
C MET A 1 43.86 52.32 17.96
N GLY A 2 42.59 52.60 17.73
CA GLY A 2 41.50 51.61 17.84
C GLY A 2 41.38 50.85 16.53
N GLN A 3 41.56 49.54 16.54
CA GLN A 3 41.19 48.67 15.42
C GLN A 3 39.70 48.43 15.44
N ALA A 4 38.98 48.97 14.47
CA ALA A 4 37.57 48.66 14.26
C ALA A 4 37.40 47.20 13.82
N LYS A 5 36.82 46.33 14.70
CA LYS A 5 36.40 44.99 14.35
C LYS A 5 35.24 45.05 13.35
N LYS A 6 35.51 44.66 12.10
CA LYS A 6 34.45 44.43 11.08
C LYS A 6 33.41 43.43 11.58
N PRO A 7 32.12 43.73 11.49
CA PRO A 7 31.08 42.80 11.84
C PRO A 7 31.09 41.63 10.83
N ARG A 8 31.42 40.43 11.32
CA ARG A 8 31.30 39.19 10.55
C ARG A 8 29.80 38.95 10.22
N THR A 9 29.51 38.99 8.96
CA THR A 9 28.18 38.77 8.42
C THR A 9 27.70 37.38 8.71
N ARG A 10 26.76 37.23 9.66
CA ARG A 10 26.08 35.96 10.04
C ARG A 10 25.16 35.40 8.95
N LYS A 11 25.15 35.93 7.74
CA LYS A 11 24.21 35.56 6.67
C LYS A 11 24.50 34.25 5.98
N THR A 12 25.74 33.73 6.01
CA THR A 12 26.12 32.49 5.33
C THR A 12 25.76 31.19 6.09
N ALA A 13 25.72 31.24 7.41
CA ALA A 13 25.39 30.09 8.24
C ALA A 13 23.89 29.69 8.13
N ARG A 14 23.01 30.68 7.90
CA ARG A 14 21.57 30.43 7.78
C ARG A 14 21.18 29.73 6.47
N ARG A 15 21.92 30.00 5.39
CA ARG A 15 21.69 29.35 4.08
C ARG A 15 22.12 27.89 4.05
N SER A 16 23.20 27.53 4.73
CA SER A 16 23.65 26.14 4.80
C SER A 16 22.72 25.26 5.64
N SER A 17 22.16 25.83 6.71
CA SER A 17 21.16 25.17 7.55
C SER A 17 19.86 24.90 6.76
N LEU A 18 19.38 25.89 6.02
CA LEU A 18 18.16 25.74 5.21
C LEU A 18 18.29 24.64 4.15
N ARG A 19 19.44 24.55 3.48
CA ARG A 19 19.71 23.47 2.50
C ARG A 19 19.67 22.09 3.15
N LYS A 20 20.24 21.92 4.34
CA LYS A 20 20.18 20.65 5.07
C LYS A 20 18.74 20.27 5.40
N TRP A 21 17.93 21.21 5.86
CA TRP A 21 16.51 20.98 6.17
C TRP A 21 15.68 20.63 4.93
N ILE A 22 15.98 21.26 3.78
CA ILE A 22 15.32 20.92 2.51
C ILE A 22 15.67 19.51 2.09
N VAL A 23 16.94 19.10 2.18
CA VAL A 23 17.36 17.72 1.86
C VAL A 23 16.68 16.72 2.76
N VAL A 24 16.62 16.97 4.06
CA VAL A 24 15.93 16.10 5.01
C VAL A 24 14.44 15.98 4.67
N ALA A 25 13.78 17.10 4.38
CA ALA A 25 12.36 17.12 4.00
C ALA A 25 12.11 16.31 2.71
N VAL A 26 12.97 16.43 1.71
CA VAL A 26 12.86 15.67 0.45
C VAL A 26 13.06 14.18 0.69
N VAL A 27 14.04 13.79 1.51
CA VAL A 27 14.28 12.38 1.85
C VAL A 27 13.10 11.79 2.60
N VAL A 28 12.56 12.50 3.59
CA VAL A 28 11.37 12.05 4.35
C VAL A 28 10.16 11.92 3.43
N ALA A 29 9.94 12.89 2.53
CA ALA A 29 8.86 12.83 1.56
C ALA A 29 9.03 11.65 0.59
N ALA A 30 10.24 11.38 0.12
CA ALA A 30 10.54 10.25 -0.77
C ALA A 30 10.31 8.90 -0.08
N ILE A 31 10.71 8.76 1.18
CA ILE A 31 10.47 7.56 2.00
C ILE A 31 8.96 7.38 2.22
N GLY A 32 8.25 8.44 2.61
CA GLY A 32 6.79 8.41 2.81
C GLY A 32 6.05 8.02 1.53
N TYR A 33 6.45 8.57 0.39
CA TYR A 33 5.90 8.19 -0.92
C TYR A 33 6.20 6.74 -1.27
N GLY A 34 7.43 6.27 -1.06
CA GLY A 34 7.81 4.87 -1.29
C GLY A 34 7.01 3.88 -0.44
N LEU A 35 6.81 4.20 0.85
CA LEU A 35 5.98 3.38 1.74
C LEU A 35 4.50 3.38 1.33
N SER A 36 3.98 4.50 0.82
CA SER A 36 2.59 4.59 0.34
C SER A 36 2.34 3.77 -0.93
N GLN A 37 3.39 3.45 -1.67
CA GLN A 37 3.32 2.57 -2.85
C GLN A 37 3.43 1.08 -2.50
N MET A 38 3.72 0.75 -1.24
CA MET A 38 3.69 -0.64 -0.79
C MET A 38 2.27 -1.17 -0.89
N SER A 39 2.08 -2.15 -1.76
CA SER A 39 0.81 -2.84 -1.93
C SER A 39 0.42 -3.53 -0.63
N THR A 40 -0.82 -3.34 -0.21
CA THR A 40 -1.43 -4.10 0.90
C THR A 40 -1.81 -5.53 0.49
N ILE A 41 -1.51 -5.91 -0.74
CA ILE A 41 -1.79 -7.22 -1.31
C ILE A 41 -0.73 -8.20 -0.81
N ALA A 42 -1.07 -8.98 0.20
CA ALA A 42 -0.23 -10.06 0.71
C ALA A 42 -0.40 -11.35 -0.11
N TYR A 43 -1.61 -11.61 -0.60
CA TYR A 43 -1.97 -12.76 -1.43
C TYR A 43 -2.48 -12.26 -2.77
N GLY A 44 -1.75 -12.56 -3.83
CA GLY A 44 -2.08 -12.16 -5.18
C GLY A 44 -2.88 -13.20 -5.96
N GLU A 45 -3.04 -12.95 -7.24
CA GLU A 45 -3.73 -13.83 -8.19
C GLU A 45 -3.10 -15.24 -8.25
N ALA A 46 -1.76 -15.33 -8.10
CA ALA A 46 -1.05 -16.61 -8.16
C ALA A 46 -1.36 -17.51 -6.95
N GLU A 47 -1.69 -16.95 -5.81
CA GLU A 47 -2.06 -17.63 -4.58
C GLU A 47 -3.55 -17.98 -4.54
N ILE A 48 -4.41 -17.14 -5.12
CA ILE A 48 -5.88 -17.31 -5.16
C ILE A 48 -6.29 -17.97 -6.48
N LYS A 49 -5.82 -19.21 -6.71
CA LYS A 49 -6.01 -19.92 -7.98
C LYS A 49 -7.46 -20.34 -8.29
N VAL A 50 -8.33 -20.31 -7.29
CA VAL A 50 -9.73 -20.75 -7.43
C VAL A 50 -10.67 -19.67 -7.97
N VAL A 51 -10.16 -18.43 -8.13
CA VAL A 51 -10.90 -17.30 -8.68
C VAL A 51 -10.12 -16.76 -9.88
N ASP A 52 -10.83 -16.52 -10.97
CA ASP A 52 -10.25 -15.97 -12.20
C ASP A 52 -10.28 -14.44 -12.18
N PHE A 53 -9.11 -13.83 -12.28
CA PHE A 53 -8.91 -12.38 -12.37
C PHE A 53 -8.56 -11.92 -13.78
N SER A 54 -8.50 -12.83 -14.77
CA SER A 54 -8.01 -12.53 -16.13
C SER A 54 -8.88 -11.53 -16.89
N GLY A 55 -10.17 -11.45 -16.56
CA GLY A 55 -11.12 -10.51 -17.17
C GLY A 55 -11.00 -9.06 -16.66
N LEU A 56 -10.11 -8.79 -15.72
CA LEU A 56 -9.90 -7.47 -15.13
C LEU A 56 -8.70 -6.76 -15.75
N ASP A 57 -8.80 -5.44 -15.92
CA ASP A 57 -7.62 -4.63 -16.22
C ASP A 57 -6.71 -4.50 -14.98
N ALA A 58 -5.53 -3.90 -15.15
CA ALA A 58 -4.52 -3.81 -14.09
C ALA A 58 -5.04 -3.03 -12.85
N ALA A 59 -5.83 -1.99 -13.04
CA ALA A 59 -6.39 -1.19 -11.95
C ALA A 59 -7.51 -1.95 -11.23
N GLN A 60 -8.43 -2.54 -11.98
CA GLN A 60 -9.52 -3.37 -11.45
C GLN A 60 -8.98 -4.58 -10.69
N LYS A 61 -7.97 -5.26 -11.23
CA LYS A 61 -7.32 -6.40 -10.58
C LYS A 61 -6.69 -6.01 -9.25
N ARG A 62 -5.95 -4.89 -9.22
CA ARG A 62 -5.35 -4.39 -7.98
C ARG A 62 -6.41 -4.10 -6.93
N HIS A 63 -7.49 -3.40 -7.27
CA HIS A 63 -8.58 -3.11 -6.34
C HIS A 63 -9.26 -4.39 -5.82
N ALA A 64 -9.57 -5.34 -6.70
CA ALA A 64 -10.16 -6.61 -6.29
C ALA A 64 -9.26 -7.38 -5.32
N LEU A 65 -7.96 -7.40 -5.56
CA LEU A 65 -6.99 -8.04 -4.68
C LEU A 65 -6.82 -7.29 -3.36
N GLU A 66 -6.82 -5.96 -3.36
CA GLU A 66 -6.81 -5.15 -2.14
C GLU A 66 -8.03 -5.44 -1.28
N ASP A 67 -9.22 -5.46 -1.86
CA ASP A 67 -10.47 -5.75 -1.16
C ASP A 67 -10.47 -7.17 -0.59
N ALA A 68 -10.01 -8.16 -1.35
CA ALA A 68 -9.91 -9.55 -0.88
C ALA A 68 -8.91 -9.72 0.28
N ASN A 69 -7.83 -8.94 0.27
CA ASN A 69 -6.82 -8.93 1.35
C ASN A 69 -7.25 -8.10 2.57
N ALA A 70 -8.19 -7.17 2.41
CA ALA A 70 -8.73 -6.34 3.49
C ALA A 70 -9.93 -7.00 4.20
N ALA A 71 -10.80 -7.67 3.45
CA ALA A 71 -11.97 -8.33 4.01
C ALA A 71 -11.59 -9.54 4.86
N ARG A 72 -12.33 -9.76 5.95
CA ARG A 72 -12.05 -10.85 6.90
C ARG A 72 -12.91 -12.07 6.62
N CYS A 73 -12.33 -13.24 6.85
CA CYS A 73 -13.06 -14.51 6.90
C CYS A 73 -14.01 -14.55 8.09
N THR A 74 -15.23 -15.05 7.89
CA THR A 74 -16.28 -15.12 8.92
C THR A 74 -16.17 -16.34 9.83
N CYS A 75 -15.18 -17.23 9.59
CA CYS A 75 -15.01 -18.45 10.40
C CYS A 75 -14.45 -18.19 11.82
N GLY A 76 -14.05 -16.95 12.13
CA GLY A 76 -13.44 -16.60 13.41
C GLY A 76 -11.94 -16.90 13.52
N CYS A 77 -11.29 -17.33 12.43
CA CYS A 77 -9.85 -17.65 12.40
C CYS A 77 -8.93 -16.41 12.41
N GLY A 78 -9.48 -15.21 12.22
CA GLY A 78 -8.72 -13.96 12.15
C GLY A 78 -7.99 -13.71 10.82
N MET A 79 -8.08 -14.64 9.86
CA MET A 79 -7.49 -14.50 8.53
C MET A 79 -8.33 -13.59 7.62
N THR A 80 -7.69 -13.03 6.61
CA THR A 80 -8.41 -12.34 5.52
C THR A 80 -9.04 -13.36 4.57
N LEU A 81 -9.97 -12.91 3.72
CA LEU A 81 -10.57 -13.77 2.68
C LEU A 81 -9.49 -14.35 1.77
N ALA A 82 -8.58 -13.51 1.30
CA ALA A 82 -7.48 -13.93 0.43
C ALA A 82 -6.58 -14.95 1.11
N GLN A 83 -6.19 -14.72 2.37
CA GLN A 83 -5.38 -15.64 3.15
C GLN A 83 -6.06 -16.98 3.36
N CYS A 84 -7.32 -16.98 3.79
CA CYS A 84 -8.09 -18.18 4.03
C CYS A 84 -8.21 -19.03 2.76
N VAL A 85 -8.58 -18.43 1.65
CA VAL A 85 -8.75 -19.14 0.37
C VAL A 85 -7.42 -19.65 -0.18
N ALA A 86 -6.32 -18.91 0.03
CA ALA A 86 -4.99 -19.30 -0.44
C ALA A 86 -4.34 -20.40 0.40
N THR A 87 -4.57 -20.43 1.72
CA THR A 87 -3.79 -21.26 2.65
C THR A 87 -4.61 -22.31 3.41
N ASP A 88 -5.90 -22.10 3.62
CA ASP A 88 -6.75 -23.00 4.41
C ASP A 88 -7.76 -23.72 3.53
N SER A 89 -7.43 -24.94 3.11
CA SER A 89 -8.32 -25.80 2.35
C SER A 89 -9.42 -26.45 3.20
N THR A 90 -9.31 -26.39 4.52
CA THR A 90 -10.22 -27.05 5.47
C THR A 90 -11.21 -26.10 6.14
N CYS A 91 -11.17 -24.81 5.81
CA CYS A 91 -12.09 -23.82 6.36
C CYS A 91 -13.55 -24.19 6.06
N PRO A 92 -14.43 -24.26 7.07
CA PRO A 92 -15.84 -24.69 6.87
C PRO A 92 -16.65 -23.69 6.03
N VAL A 93 -16.22 -22.43 5.95
CA VAL A 93 -16.86 -21.37 5.13
C VAL A 93 -16.03 -21.02 3.88
N ARG A 94 -15.14 -21.90 3.47
CA ARG A 94 -14.25 -21.66 2.33
C ARG A 94 -15.00 -21.34 1.04
N GLU A 95 -16.06 -22.07 0.76
CA GLU A 95 -16.90 -21.85 -0.44
C GLU A 95 -17.60 -20.48 -0.39
N ASP A 96 -18.05 -20.05 0.78
CA ASP A 96 -18.64 -18.72 0.97
C ASP A 96 -17.59 -17.63 0.77
N ASN A 97 -16.37 -17.84 1.24
CA ASN A 97 -15.25 -16.93 1.02
C ASN A 97 -14.88 -16.82 -0.45
N ILE A 98 -14.83 -17.93 -1.18
CA ILE A 98 -14.62 -17.97 -2.63
C ILE A 98 -15.73 -17.21 -3.35
N ALA A 99 -16.98 -17.43 -2.98
CA ALA A 99 -18.13 -16.72 -3.56
C ALA A 99 -18.05 -15.22 -3.29
N GLN A 100 -17.57 -14.84 -2.12
CA GLN A 100 -17.39 -13.43 -1.77
C GLN A 100 -16.28 -12.77 -2.62
N ILE A 101 -15.15 -13.45 -2.83
CA ILE A 101 -14.08 -12.95 -3.71
C ILE A 101 -14.58 -12.83 -5.15
N ARG A 102 -15.38 -13.78 -5.64
CA ARG A 102 -16.00 -13.69 -6.98
C ARG A 102 -16.91 -12.46 -7.10
N ARG A 103 -17.67 -12.12 -6.07
CA ARG A 103 -18.46 -10.87 -6.05
C ARG A 103 -17.59 -9.63 -6.10
N ILE A 104 -16.46 -9.62 -5.38
CA ILE A 104 -15.47 -8.52 -5.44
C ILE A 104 -14.94 -8.36 -6.87
N VAL A 105 -14.57 -9.46 -7.53
CA VAL A 105 -14.13 -9.46 -8.93
C VAL A 105 -15.22 -8.93 -9.87
N ASP A 106 -16.44 -9.36 -9.70
CA ASP A 106 -17.58 -8.91 -10.52
C ASP A 106 -17.87 -7.41 -10.31
N GLN A 107 -17.80 -6.92 -9.08
CA GLN A 107 -17.91 -5.50 -8.78
C GLN A 107 -16.76 -4.68 -9.40
N ALA A 108 -15.53 -5.16 -9.29
CA ALA A 108 -14.37 -4.52 -9.88
C ALA A 108 -14.46 -4.46 -11.41
N SER A 109 -14.98 -5.49 -12.06
CA SER A 109 -15.16 -5.52 -13.52
C SER A 109 -16.14 -4.46 -14.04
N ARG A 110 -17.10 -4.05 -13.20
CA ARG A 110 -18.09 -3.01 -13.53
C ARG A 110 -17.63 -1.61 -13.17
N ALA A 111 -16.62 -1.50 -12.30
CA ALA A 111 -16.08 -0.22 -11.88
C ALA A 111 -15.11 0.34 -12.92
N LYS A 112 -15.13 1.65 -13.10
CA LYS A 112 -14.12 2.39 -13.88
C LYS A 112 -13.23 3.13 -12.88
N PHE A 113 -11.96 2.78 -12.86
CA PHE A 113 -10.95 3.39 -12.03
C PHE A 113 -10.07 4.33 -12.83
#